data_dc305806bf6d4a216232c8fc717d498f
#
_entry.id   dc305806bf6d4a216232c8fc717d498f
#
_cell.length_a   1.000
_cell.length_b   1.000
_cell.length_c   1.000
_cell.angle_alpha   90.00
_cell.angle_beta   90.00
_cell.angle_gamma   90.00
#
_symmetry.space_group_name_H-M   'P 1'
#
loop_
_entity.id
_entity.type
_entity.pdbx_description
1 polymer ?
#
loop_
_entity_poly.entity_id
_entity_poly.type
_entity_poly.pdbx_seq_one_letter_code
_entity_poly.pdbx_strand_id
1 'polypeptide(L)'
;MKGQRGQQPEIMYKKGDMEMGKQTAWEEIDKKSSEIFTASDEIWGCAETAFTEEKSMKILCDVLKAEGFTVETGLAGVTTAFKGTFGSGKPVIGILGEFDALSGLDQEAGATEKIVVHDGASGHGCGHNMLGTASLSAAIGIKKYLEESGKPGTVIYFGCPGEEGGSGKAFMAKGGVFADLDAAITWHPGDLTQADTGSSLANYQVAYKFYGKSAH
;
A
#
# COMPACT_ATOMS: atom_id res chain seq x y z
N MET A 1 -1.32 -15.00 -44.87
CA MET A 1 -0.36 -15.58 -43.91
C MET A 1 -0.99 -15.52 -42.52
N LYS A 2 -1.43 -16.68 -41.99
CA LYS A 2 -2.03 -16.76 -40.64
C LYS A 2 -0.88 -16.85 -39.64
N GLY A 3 -0.69 -15.81 -38.81
CA GLY A 3 0.29 -15.82 -37.74
C GLY A 3 -0.06 -16.85 -36.67
N GLN A 4 0.83 -17.80 -36.42
CA GLN A 4 0.78 -18.71 -35.29
C GLN A 4 0.92 -17.88 -34.00
N ARG A 5 -0.14 -17.80 -33.18
CA ARG A 5 -0.03 -17.38 -31.78
C ARG A 5 0.68 -18.51 -31.04
N GLY A 6 1.88 -18.25 -30.58
CA GLY A 6 2.62 -19.15 -29.69
C GLY A 6 1.77 -19.44 -28.45
N GLN A 7 1.52 -20.72 -28.22
CA GLN A 7 0.93 -21.19 -26.96
C GLN A 7 1.90 -20.88 -25.83
N GLN A 8 1.50 -20.02 -24.91
CA GLN A 8 2.19 -19.89 -23.63
C GLN A 8 2.04 -21.21 -22.87
N PRO A 9 3.08 -21.70 -22.18
CA PRO A 9 2.96 -22.92 -21.41
C PRO A 9 1.92 -22.70 -20.30
N GLU A 10 0.91 -23.53 -20.29
CA GLU A 10 -0.09 -23.61 -19.23
C GLU A 10 0.62 -24.09 -17.96
N ILE A 11 0.89 -23.19 -17.02
CA ILE A 11 1.46 -23.54 -15.72
C ILE A 11 0.33 -24.20 -14.91
N MET A 12 0.21 -25.53 -15.02
CA MET A 12 -0.71 -26.32 -14.20
C MET A 12 -0.18 -26.36 -12.76
N TYR A 13 -0.67 -25.48 -11.91
CA TYR A 13 -0.47 -25.59 -10.46
C TYR A 13 -1.27 -26.78 -9.93
N LYS A 14 -0.59 -27.73 -9.29
CA LYS A 14 -1.29 -28.77 -8.52
C LYS A 14 -1.98 -28.10 -7.34
N LYS A 15 -3.24 -28.44 -7.08
CA LYS A 15 -4.05 -27.83 -5.99
C LYS A 15 -3.33 -27.87 -4.64
N GLY A 16 -2.55 -28.93 -4.35
CA GLY A 16 -1.75 -29.06 -3.13
C GLY A 16 -0.60 -28.04 -3.01
N ASP A 17 0.06 -27.66 -4.13
CA ASP A 17 1.16 -26.69 -4.10
C ASP A 17 0.64 -25.26 -3.81
N MET A 18 -0.58 -24.95 -4.25
CA MET A 18 -1.23 -23.67 -3.95
C MET A 18 -1.68 -23.58 -2.48
N GLU A 19 -2.16 -24.68 -1.89
CA GLU A 19 -2.53 -24.70 -0.48
C GLU A 19 -1.31 -24.54 0.43
N MET A 20 -0.21 -25.25 0.15
CA MET A 20 1.04 -25.07 0.90
C MET A 20 1.57 -23.65 0.83
N GLY A 21 1.59 -23.02 -0.36
CA GLY A 21 2.08 -21.67 -0.53
C GLY A 21 1.28 -20.63 0.24
N LYS A 22 -0.04 -20.78 0.30
CA LYS A 22 -0.90 -19.92 1.12
C LYS A 22 -0.64 -20.11 2.61
N GLN A 23 -0.50 -21.35 3.05
CA GLN A 23 -0.24 -21.67 4.45
C GLN A 23 1.10 -21.08 4.90
N THR A 24 2.16 -21.22 4.12
CA THR A 24 3.48 -20.60 4.37
C THR A 24 3.39 -19.09 4.54
N ALA A 25 2.65 -18.41 3.63
CA ALA A 25 2.48 -16.97 3.69
C ALA A 25 1.71 -16.54 4.96
N TRP A 26 0.63 -17.22 5.32
CA TRP A 26 -0.15 -16.93 6.50
C TRP A 26 0.64 -17.14 7.80
N GLU A 27 1.35 -18.27 7.92
CA GLU A 27 2.19 -18.55 9.09
C GLU A 27 3.29 -17.50 9.28
N GLU A 28 3.86 -16.99 8.19
CA GLU A 28 4.85 -15.92 8.29
C GLU A 28 4.23 -14.60 8.73
N ILE A 29 3.06 -14.23 8.19
CA ILE A 29 2.30 -13.05 8.60
C ILE A 29 1.94 -13.13 10.09
N ASP A 30 1.48 -14.29 10.56
CA ASP A 30 1.14 -14.49 11.98
C ASP A 30 2.36 -14.33 12.89
N LYS A 31 3.52 -14.85 12.49
CA LYS A 31 4.79 -14.67 13.23
C LYS A 31 5.21 -13.21 13.33
N LYS A 32 4.92 -12.42 12.31
CA LYS A 32 5.26 -10.99 12.20
C LYS A 32 4.19 -10.06 12.75
N SER A 33 3.06 -10.58 13.21
CA SER A 33 1.89 -9.80 13.62
C SER A 33 2.23 -8.70 14.64
N SER A 34 3.02 -9.00 15.65
CA SER A 34 3.41 -8.01 16.68
C SER A 34 4.21 -6.84 16.10
N GLU A 35 5.14 -7.10 15.17
CA GLU A 35 5.94 -6.07 14.49
C GLU A 35 5.04 -5.19 13.59
N ILE A 36 4.14 -5.83 12.84
CA ILE A 36 3.20 -5.14 11.94
C ILE A 36 2.21 -4.28 12.73
N PHE A 37 1.66 -4.78 13.83
CA PHE A 37 0.78 -3.99 14.69
C PHE A 37 1.50 -2.81 15.33
N THR A 38 2.73 -2.99 15.80
CA THR A 38 3.54 -1.89 16.32
C THR A 38 3.75 -0.81 15.26
N ALA A 39 4.12 -1.19 14.03
CA ALA A 39 4.27 -0.24 12.94
C ALA A 39 2.96 0.50 12.62
N SER A 40 1.82 -0.20 12.65
CA SER A 40 0.49 0.42 12.45
C SER A 40 0.17 1.44 13.54
N ASP A 41 0.44 1.11 14.80
CA ASP A 41 0.19 1.98 15.95
C ASP A 41 1.12 3.21 15.93
N GLU A 42 2.38 3.04 15.54
CA GLU A 42 3.32 4.14 15.35
C GLU A 42 2.87 5.09 14.23
N ILE A 43 2.39 4.57 13.09
CA ILE A 43 1.84 5.37 11.99
C ILE A 43 0.56 6.09 12.44
N TRP A 44 -0.32 5.40 13.18
CA TRP A 44 -1.48 6.02 13.81
C TRP A 44 -1.09 7.24 14.66
N GLY A 45 -0.05 7.11 15.49
CA GLY A 45 0.45 8.20 16.32
C GLY A 45 1.13 9.33 15.55
N CYS A 46 1.65 9.07 14.35
CA CYS A 46 2.22 10.10 13.49
C CYS A 46 1.14 10.97 12.84
N ALA A 47 0.04 10.37 12.38
CA ALA A 47 -1.11 11.01 11.73
C ALA A 47 -0.72 12.10 10.71
N GLU A 48 0.26 11.82 9.86
CA GLU A 48 0.79 12.74 8.86
C GLU A 48 -0.12 12.79 7.63
N THR A 49 -0.43 14.00 7.17
CA THR A 49 -1.33 14.19 6.03
C THR A 49 -0.60 14.11 4.69
N ALA A 50 -1.39 14.13 3.60
CA ALA A 50 -0.94 13.96 2.23
C ALA A 50 0.38 14.67 1.88
N PHE A 51 1.36 13.93 1.38
CA PHE A 51 2.72 14.34 0.98
C PHE A 51 3.62 14.87 2.11
N THR A 52 3.21 14.70 3.37
CA THR A 52 4.03 15.05 4.55
C THR A 52 4.35 13.84 5.43
N GLU A 53 4.11 12.63 4.94
CA GLU A 53 4.17 11.35 5.66
C GLU A 53 5.62 10.85 5.83
N GLU A 54 6.54 11.71 6.27
CA GLU A 54 7.98 11.37 6.35
C GLU A 54 8.30 10.31 7.40
N LYS A 55 7.67 10.39 8.58
CA LYS A 55 7.87 9.43 9.67
C LYS A 55 7.21 8.10 9.35
N SER A 56 5.98 8.16 8.86
CA SER A 56 5.21 6.98 8.44
C SER A 56 5.92 6.22 7.32
N MET A 57 6.45 6.94 6.30
CA MET A 57 7.31 6.37 5.26
C MET A 57 8.54 5.69 5.87
N LYS A 58 9.21 6.37 6.82
CA LYS A 58 10.42 5.81 7.45
C LYS A 58 10.13 4.50 8.18
N ILE A 59 9.04 4.43 8.94
CA ILE A 59 8.60 3.21 9.65
C ILE A 59 8.45 2.05 8.67
N LEU A 60 7.69 2.24 7.59
CA LEU A 60 7.46 1.21 6.57
C LEU A 60 8.76 0.82 5.84
N CYS A 61 9.61 1.79 5.51
CA CYS A 61 10.91 1.53 4.89
C CYS A 61 11.85 0.74 5.80
N ASP A 62 11.84 1.00 7.09
CA ASP A 62 12.71 0.30 8.05
C ASP A 62 12.26 -1.16 8.23
N VAL A 63 10.96 -1.44 8.29
CA VAL A 63 10.44 -2.82 8.28
C VAL A 63 10.82 -3.55 6.99
N LEU A 64 10.64 -2.92 5.82
CA LEU A 64 11.04 -3.51 4.54
C LEU A 64 12.53 -3.87 4.50
N LYS A 65 13.40 -2.97 4.97
CA LYS A 65 14.85 -3.22 5.03
C LYS A 65 15.19 -4.36 5.98
N ALA A 66 14.57 -4.40 7.16
CA ALA A 66 14.74 -5.47 8.14
C ALA A 66 14.32 -6.82 7.55
N GLU A 67 13.29 -6.82 6.72
CA GLU A 67 12.82 -7.99 5.97
C GLU A 67 13.66 -8.31 4.71
N GLY A 68 14.70 -7.56 4.43
CA GLY A 68 15.62 -7.85 3.31
C GLY A 68 15.13 -7.38 1.94
N PHE A 69 14.14 -6.48 1.88
CA PHE A 69 13.77 -5.82 0.64
C PHE A 69 14.79 -4.74 0.25
N THR A 70 15.02 -4.58 -1.04
CA THR A 70 15.74 -3.42 -1.58
C THR A 70 14.80 -2.24 -1.66
N VAL A 71 15.09 -1.16 -0.91
CA VAL A 71 14.19 0.01 -0.79
C VAL A 71 14.69 1.17 -1.63
N GLU A 72 13.80 1.78 -2.41
CA GLU A 72 13.99 3.02 -3.17
C GLU A 72 12.94 4.05 -2.76
N THR A 73 13.33 5.31 -2.57
CA THR A 73 12.46 6.42 -2.12
C THR A 73 12.44 7.56 -3.12
N GLY A 74 11.47 8.48 -3.02
CA GLY A 74 11.38 9.66 -3.89
C GLY A 74 10.88 9.33 -5.30
N LEU A 75 10.04 8.31 -5.44
CA LEU A 75 9.57 7.83 -6.74
C LEU A 75 8.75 8.90 -7.47
N ALA A 76 9.01 9.03 -8.77
CA ALA A 76 8.32 10.00 -9.65
C ALA A 76 8.37 11.46 -9.14
N GLY A 77 9.40 11.83 -8.35
CA GLY A 77 9.53 13.14 -7.75
C GLY A 77 8.64 13.41 -6.54
N VAL A 78 7.93 12.39 -6.04
CA VAL A 78 7.14 12.46 -4.81
C VAL A 78 8.01 11.98 -3.64
N THR A 79 8.38 12.89 -2.75
CA THR A 79 9.37 12.65 -1.68
C THR A 79 9.04 11.44 -0.81
N THR A 80 7.76 11.30 -0.44
CA THR A 80 7.26 10.24 0.45
C THR A 80 6.82 8.97 -0.27
N ALA A 81 6.88 8.94 -1.63
CA ALA A 81 6.64 7.72 -2.40
C ALA A 81 7.88 6.81 -2.39
N PHE A 82 7.69 5.53 -2.17
CA PHE A 82 8.76 4.55 -2.12
C PHE A 82 8.32 3.18 -2.59
N LYS A 83 9.29 2.30 -2.83
CA LYS A 83 9.04 0.88 -3.06
C LYS A 83 10.08 0.02 -2.35
N GLY A 84 9.67 -1.20 -1.98
CA GLY A 84 10.55 -2.27 -1.53
C GLY A 84 10.42 -3.46 -2.47
N THR A 85 11.54 -3.93 -3.04
CA THR A 85 11.57 -5.02 -4.01
C THR A 85 12.24 -6.24 -3.44
N PHE A 86 11.64 -7.42 -3.64
CA PHE A 86 12.23 -8.71 -3.31
C PHE A 86 12.01 -9.73 -4.42
N GLY A 87 12.99 -10.62 -4.61
CA GLY A 87 12.96 -11.66 -5.63
C GLY A 87 13.45 -11.20 -7.00
N SER A 88 13.31 -12.06 -8.00
CA SER A 88 13.70 -11.76 -9.38
C SER A 88 12.92 -12.61 -10.37
N GLY A 89 12.75 -12.09 -11.58
CA GLY A 89 11.99 -12.75 -12.63
C GLY A 89 10.50 -12.48 -12.56
N LYS A 90 9.76 -13.24 -13.36
CA LYS A 90 8.31 -13.08 -13.52
C LYS A 90 7.54 -14.19 -12.81
N PRO A 91 6.29 -13.90 -12.35
CA PRO A 91 5.58 -12.63 -12.48
C PRO A 91 6.14 -11.52 -11.56
N VAL A 92 5.90 -10.25 -11.94
CA VAL A 92 6.19 -9.07 -11.11
C VAL A 92 4.88 -8.58 -10.52
N ILE A 93 4.71 -8.74 -9.22
CA ILE A 93 3.46 -8.41 -8.52
C ILE A 93 3.68 -7.19 -7.63
N GLY A 94 2.88 -6.14 -7.85
CA GLY A 94 2.86 -4.95 -7.00
C GLY A 94 1.80 -5.07 -5.91
N ILE A 95 2.18 -4.76 -4.67
CA ILE A 95 1.27 -4.62 -3.54
C ILE A 95 1.30 -3.14 -3.13
N LEU A 96 0.16 -2.47 -3.19
CA LEU A 96 0.05 -1.03 -2.94
C LEU A 96 -0.48 -0.79 -1.53
N GLY A 97 0.19 0.09 -0.78
CA GLY A 97 -0.20 0.49 0.57
C GLY A 97 -0.27 2.02 0.69
N GLU A 98 -1.37 2.52 1.20
CA GLU A 98 -1.59 3.92 1.58
C GLU A 98 -1.28 4.09 3.06
N PHE A 99 -0.85 5.31 3.46
CA PHE A 99 -0.42 5.55 4.84
C PHE A 99 -0.57 7.00 5.30
N ASP A 100 -1.29 7.84 4.54
CA ASP A 100 -1.61 9.21 4.89
C ASP A 100 -2.85 9.31 5.78
N ALA A 101 -2.90 10.36 6.60
CA ALA A 101 -4.00 10.69 7.50
C ALA A 101 -4.87 11.83 6.95
N LEU A 102 -6.03 12.03 7.57
CA LEU A 102 -7.00 13.08 7.25
C LEU A 102 -6.94 14.21 8.26
N SER A 103 -6.99 15.45 7.78
CA SER A 103 -7.08 16.63 8.64
C SER A 103 -8.39 16.66 9.45
N GLY A 104 -8.31 17.00 10.74
CA GLY A 104 -9.48 17.18 11.59
C GLY A 104 -10.15 15.88 12.04
N LEU A 105 -9.49 14.74 11.90
CA LEU A 105 -10.04 13.43 12.27
C LEU A 105 -9.26 12.74 13.41
N ASP A 106 -8.58 13.55 14.26
CA ASP A 106 -7.97 13.01 15.47
C ASP A 106 -9.03 12.45 16.42
N GLN A 107 -8.78 11.26 16.94
CA GLN A 107 -9.71 10.55 17.81
C GLN A 107 -8.96 9.57 18.71
N GLU A 108 -9.59 9.21 19.83
CA GLU A 108 -9.09 8.18 20.73
C GLU A 108 -9.11 6.80 20.06
N ALA A 109 -7.98 6.11 20.13
CA ALA A 109 -7.84 4.78 19.54
C ALA A 109 -8.74 3.75 20.28
N GLY A 110 -9.44 2.90 19.51
CA GLY A 110 -10.31 1.85 20.06
C GLY A 110 -11.61 2.34 20.69
N ALA A 111 -11.91 3.63 20.61
CA ALA A 111 -13.17 4.18 21.10
C ALA A 111 -14.35 3.73 20.25
N THR A 112 -15.49 3.41 20.87
CA THR A 112 -16.75 3.06 20.21
C THR A 112 -17.66 4.27 19.98
N GLU A 113 -17.25 5.43 20.50
CA GLU A 113 -17.93 6.72 20.36
C GLU A 113 -16.94 7.75 19.81
N LYS A 114 -17.43 8.86 19.28
CA LYS A 114 -16.59 9.96 18.82
C LYS A 114 -15.94 10.68 20.01
N ILE A 115 -14.65 10.42 20.23
CA ILE A 115 -13.84 11.10 21.24
C ILE A 115 -12.68 11.78 20.53
N VAL A 116 -12.77 13.09 20.37
CA VAL A 116 -11.70 13.92 19.82
C VAL A 116 -10.66 14.15 20.92
N VAL A 117 -9.39 13.83 20.63
CA VAL A 117 -8.29 14.04 21.58
C VAL A 117 -7.73 15.46 21.46
N HIS A 118 -7.46 15.90 20.23
CA HIS A 118 -6.96 17.27 19.96
C HIS A 118 -7.79 17.89 18.83
N ASP A 119 -8.51 18.95 19.13
CA ASP A 119 -9.40 19.61 18.18
C ASP A 119 -8.63 20.14 16.95
N GLY A 120 -9.12 19.77 15.78
CA GLY A 120 -8.53 20.14 14.48
C GLY A 120 -7.27 19.36 14.09
N ALA A 121 -6.74 18.47 14.94
CA ALA A 121 -5.60 17.64 14.58
C ALA A 121 -5.97 16.54 13.59
N SER A 122 -4.97 16.02 12.87
CA SER A 122 -5.14 14.94 11.89
C SER A 122 -5.22 13.57 12.55
N GLY A 123 -5.90 12.63 11.89
CA GLY A 123 -6.04 11.25 12.36
C GLY A 123 -6.35 10.29 11.22
N HIS A 124 -6.18 9.00 11.48
CA HIS A 124 -6.39 7.93 10.50
C HIS A 124 -7.87 7.49 10.40
N GLY A 125 -8.76 8.44 10.08
CA GLY A 125 -10.19 8.18 9.92
C GLY A 125 -10.54 7.24 8.76
N CYS A 126 -9.66 7.07 7.79
CA CYS A 126 -9.79 6.13 6.66
C CYS A 126 -9.05 4.79 6.90
N GLY A 127 -8.29 4.65 7.98
CA GLY A 127 -7.57 3.42 8.31
C GLY A 127 -6.32 3.15 7.47
N HIS A 128 -5.71 4.17 6.87
CA HIS A 128 -4.52 4.00 6.03
C HIS A 128 -3.29 3.52 6.82
N ASN A 129 -3.21 3.75 8.14
CA ASN A 129 -2.21 3.13 8.99
C ASN A 129 -2.26 1.60 8.93
N MET A 130 -3.46 1.01 8.94
CA MET A 130 -3.67 -0.43 8.78
C MET A 130 -3.51 -0.86 7.33
N LEU A 131 -3.98 -0.06 6.36
CA LEU A 131 -3.88 -0.38 4.94
C LEU A 131 -2.42 -0.53 4.52
N GLY A 132 -1.57 0.43 4.88
CA GLY A 132 -0.15 0.40 4.58
C GLY A 132 0.56 -0.82 5.18
N THR A 133 0.34 -1.07 6.46
CA THR A 133 1.01 -2.17 7.18
C THR A 133 0.50 -3.55 6.81
N ALA A 134 -0.80 -3.73 6.56
CA ALA A 134 -1.32 -5.00 6.10
C ALA A 134 -0.91 -5.32 4.65
N SER A 135 -0.83 -4.31 3.77
CA SER A 135 -0.23 -4.46 2.44
C SER A 135 1.24 -4.89 2.53
N LEU A 136 1.99 -4.33 3.48
CA LEU A 136 3.39 -4.70 3.73
C LEU A 136 3.49 -6.15 4.23
N SER A 137 2.61 -6.58 5.12
CA SER A 137 2.57 -7.97 5.59
C SER A 137 2.27 -8.96 4.47
N ALA A 138 1.40 -8.59 3.52
CA ALA A 138 1.14 -9.40 2.33
C ALA A 138 2.40 -9.55 1.45
N ALA A 139 3.19 -8.49 1.28
CA ALA A 139 4.46 -8.55 0.56
C ALA A 139 5.49 -9.45 1.26
N ILE A 140 5.56 -9.41 2.61
CA ILE A 140 6.39 -10.31 3.43
C ILE A 140 5.94 -11.77 3.26
N GLY A 141 4.65 -12.05 3.29
CA GLY A 141 4.12 -13.39 3.05
C GLY A 141 4.47 -13.93 1.67
N ILE A 142 4.39 -13.10 0.62
CA ILE A 142 4.81 -13.47 -0.74
C ILE A 142 6.32 -13.70 -0.81
N LYS A 143 7.12 -12.84 -0.18
CA LYS A 143 8.58 -13.05 -0.05
C LYS A 143 8.88 -14.43 0.52
N LYS A 144 8.25 -14.79 1.64
CA LYS A 144 8.44 -16.08 2.29
C LYS A 144 8.11 -17.25 1.37
N TYR A 145 7.00 -17.13 0.64
CA TYR A 145 6.64 -18.13 -0.37
C TYR A 145 7.70 -18.28 -1.48
N LEU A 146 8.25 -17.16 -1.98
CA LEU A 146 9.30 -17.21 -3.01
C LEU A 146 10.57 -17.88 -2.48
N GLU A 147 10.98 -17.57 -1.25
CA GLU A 147 12.13 -18.19 -0.59
C GLU A 147 11.99 -19.71 -0.44
N GLU A 148 10.85 -20.19 0.03
CA GLU A 148 10.63 -21.61 0.29
C GLU A 148 10.36 -22.43 -0.98
N SER A 149 9.63 -21.84 -1.94
CA SER A 149 9.31 -22.54 -3.18
C SER A 149 10.46 -22.59 -4.18
N GLY A 150 11.43 -21.66 -4.06
CA GLY A 150 12.50 -21.47 -5.04
C GLY A 150 12.00 -21.07 -6.43
N LYS A 151 10.72 -20.67 -6.56
CA LYS A 151 10.14 -20.24 -7.84
C LYS A 151 10.61 -18.85 -8.22
N PRO A 152 10.79 -18.57 -9.51
CA PRO A 152 11.04 -17.20 -9.96
C PRO A 152 9.79 -16.33 -9.70
N GLY A 153 10.03 -15.06 -9.41
CA GLY A 153 8.99 -14.07 -9.21
C GLY A 153 9.55 -12.85 -8.48
N THR A 154 8.89 -11.73 -8.62
CA THR A 154 9.25 -10.49 -7.95
C THR A 154 8.02 -9.94 -7.23
N VAL A 155 8.15 -9.65 -5.95
CA VAL A 155 7.16 -8.88 -5.21
C VAL A 155 7.69 -7.48 -4.96
N ILE A 156 6.86 -6.46 -5.21
CA ILE A 156 7.19 -5.06 -4.95
C ILE A 156 6.09 -4.49 -4.06
N TYR A 157 6.46 -4.08 -2.85
CA TYR A 157 5.61 -3.22 -2.04
C TYR A 157 5.78 -1.77 -2.49
N PHE A 158 4.68 -1.07 -2.72
CA PHE A 158 4.66 0.36 -3.02
C PHE A 158 4.02 1.13 -1.89
N GLY A 159 4.78 2.02 -1.25
CA GLY A 159 4.24 3.05 -0.38
C GLY A 159 3.69 4.19 -1.22
N CYS A 160 2.37 4.33 -1.21
CA CYS A 160 1.61 5.27 -2.01
C CYS A 160 1.10 6.42 -1.13
N PRO A 161 1.82 7.56 -1.07
CA PRO A 161 1.43 8.69 -0.23
C PRO A 161 0.29 9.50 -0.85
N GLY A 162 -0.35 10.33 -0.01
CA GLY A 162 -1.25 11.39 -0.45
C GLY A 162 -2.46 10.88 -1.23
N GLU A 163 -3.09 9.81 -0.79
CA GLU A 163 -4.34 9.34 -1.40
C GLU A 163 -5.46 10.36 -1.12
N GLU A 164 -5.53 10.84 0.13
CA GLU A 164 -6.53 11.78 0.62
C GLU A 164 -6.34 13.18 0.02
N GLY A 165 -7.00 13.42 -1.10
CA GLY A 165 -6.99 14.70 -1.80
C GLY A 165 -5.72 15.05 -2.57
N GLY A 166 -4.70 14.18 -2.58
CA GLY A 166 -3.41 14.40 -3.24
C GLY A 166 -3.20 13.59 -4.51
N SER A 167 -3.89 12.45 -4.64
CA SER A 167 -3.77 11.54 -5.78
C SER A 167 -2.33 11.06 -6.07
N GLY A 168 -1.58 10.71 -5.02
CA GLY A 168 -0.16 10.32 -5.13
C GLY A 168 0.09 9.19 -6.15
N LYS A 169 -0.79 8.18 -6.19
CA LYS A 169 -0.70 7.09 -7.18
C LYS A 169 -0.80 7.59 -8.63
N ALA A 170 -1.52 8.68 -8.89
CA ALA A 170 -1.59 9.26 -10.23
C ALA A 170 -0.24 9.86 -10.68
N PHE A 171 0.49 10.50 -9.76
CA PHE A 171 1.86 10.97 -10.04
C PHE A 171 2.82 9.81 -10.26
N MET A 172 2.75 8.77 -9.43
CA MET A 172 3.56 7.57 -9.57
C MET A 172 3.29 6.86 -10.91
N ALA A 173 2.02 6.71 -11.30
CA ALA A 173 1.63 6.12 -12.58
C ALA A 173 2.13 6.96 -13.77
N LYS A 174 1.97 8.29 -13.71
CA LYS A 174 2.48 9.20 -14.72
C LYS A 174 4.01 9.13 -14.85
N GLY A 175 4.71 8.90 -13.74
CA GLY A 175 6.16 8.68 -13.70
C GLY A 175 6.60 7.27 -14.13
N GLY A 176 5.67 6.40 -14.53
CA GLY A 176 5.98 5.05 -15.02
C GLY A 176 6.30 4.03 -13.92
N VAL A 177 6.05 4.36 -12.65
CA VAL A 177 6.44 3.51 -11.50
C VAL A 177 5.85 2.10 -11.56
N PHE A 178 4.68 1.95 -12.18
CA PHE A 178 3.95 0.67 -12.26
C PHE A 178 4.06 -0.03 -13.63
N ALA A 179 4.88 0.50 -14.57
CA ALA A 179 4.88 0.04 -15.96
C ALA A 179 5.33 -1.41 -16.15
N ASP A 180 6.19 -1.92 -15.27
CA ASP A 180 6.79 -3.26 -15.39
C ASP A 180 6.01 -4.34 -14.63
N LEU A 181 4.89 -3.99 -13.99
CA LEU A 181 4.06 -4.93 -13.23
C LEU A 181 3.25 -5.84 -14.17
N ASP A 182 3.22 -7.13 -13.85
CA ASP A 182 2.27 -8.07 -14.46
C ASP A 182 0.88 -7.97 -13.80
N ALA A 183 0.83 -7.64 -12.50
CA ALA A 183 -0.40 -7.32 -11.77
C ALA A 183 -0.12 -6.39 -10.58
N ALA A 184 -1.12 -5.61 -10.19
CA ALA A 184 -1.10 -4.80 -8.98
C ALA A 184 -2.32 -5.14 -8.11
N ILE A 185 -2.11 -5.24 -6.79
CA ILE A 185 -3.14 -5.54 -5.82
C ILE A 185 -3.14 -4.44 -4.77
N THR A 186 -4.32 -3.93 -4.47
CA THR A 186 -4.57 -3.03 -3.36
C THR A 186 -5.78 -3.53 -2.58
N TRP A 187 -5.98 -3.03 -1.36
CA TRP A 187 -7.19 -3.27 -0.60
C TRP A 187 -7.60 -1.98 0.11
N HIS A 188 -8.80 -1.94 0.60
CA HIS A 188 -9.29 -0.82 1.40
C HIS A 188 -10.23 -1.34 2.49
N PRO A 189 -10.15 -0.84 3.74
CA PRO A 189 -11.12 -1.17 4.77
C PRO A 189 -12.55 -0.86 4.32
N GLY A 190 -13.47 -1.77 4.59
CA GLY A 190 -14.88 -1.65 4.23
C GLY A 190 -15.76 -2.46 5.18
N ASP A 191 -17.06 -2.37 4.99
CA ASP A 191 -18.07 -3.08 5.80
C ASP A 191 -18.29 -4.53 5.35
N LEU A 192 -17.76 -4.89 4.17
CA LEU A 192 -17.86 -6.23 3.60
C LEU A 192 -16.49 -6.73 3.13
N THR A 193 -16.24 -8.02 3.32
CA THR A 193 -15.10 -8.70 2.70
C THR A 193 -15.46 -9.13 1.29
N GLN A 194 -14.90 -8.46 0.28
CA GLN A 194 -15.18 -8.74 -1.13
C GLN A 194 -13.92 -8.54 -1.98
N ALA A 195 -13.90 -9.15 -3.16
CA ALA A 195 -12.94 -8.84 -4.22
C ALA A 195 -13.70 -8.15 -5.36
N ASP A 196 -13.23 -6.98 -5.74
CA ASP A 196 -13.82 -6.18 -6.79
C ASP A 196 -12.78 -5.77 -7.84
N THR A 197 -13.21 -5.64 -9.08
CA THR A 197 -12.43 -5.13 -10.21
C THR A 197 -13.10 -3.89 -10.82
N GLY A 198 -13.69 -3.07 -9.97
CA GLY A 198 -14.43 -1.88 -10.33
C GLY A 198 -13.61 -0.88 -11.16
N SER A 199 -14.32 0.05 -11.76
CA SER A 199 -13.72 1.21 -12.44
C SER A 199 -14.26 2.49 -11.84
N SER A 200 -13.48 3.57 -11.91
CA SER A 200 -13.90 4.91 -11.50
C SER A 200 -13.84 5.90 -12.65
N LEU A 201 -14.60 6.97 -12.55
CA LEU A 201 -14.51 8.10 -13.45
C LEU A 201 -13.33 9.00 -13.08
N ALA A 202 -12.90 9.86 -14.01
CA ALA A 202 -11.89 10.88 -13.75
C ALA A 202 -12.37 11.84 -12.65
N ASN A 203 -11.45 12.20 -11.76
CA ASN A 203 -11.70 13.16 -10.68
C ASN A 203 -10.96 14.48 -10.96
N TYR A 204 -11.65 15.60 -10.70
CA TYR A 204 -11.10 16.94 -10.79
C TYR A 204 -11.31 17.66 -9.45
N GLN A 205 -10.21 18.06 -8.81
CA GLN A 205 -10.27 18.90 -7.61
C GLN A 205 -9.85 20.31 -7.95
N VAL A 206 -10.68 21.30 -7.59
CA VAL A 206 -10.43 22.72 -7.86
C VAL A 206 -10.62 23.53 -6.58
N ALA A 207 -9.60 24.29 -6.20
CA ALA A 207 -9.69 25.23 -5.10
C ALA A 207 -9.89 26.66 -5.65
N TYR A 208 -11.02 27.28 -5.34
CA TYR A 208 -11.32 28.68 -5.68
C TYR A 208 -10.94 29.57 -4.50
N LYS A 209 -10.02 30.50 -4.71
CA LYS A 209 -9.63 31.50 -3.70
C LYS A 209 -10.13 32.88 -4.12
N PHE A 210 -10.91 33.50 -3.25
CA PHE A 210 -11.44 34.87 -3.43
C PHE A 210 -10.74 35.82 -2.49
N TYR A 211 -10.24 36.93 -3.02
CA TYR A 211 -9.58 37.98 -2.28
C TYR A 211 -10.44 39.24 -2.36
N GLY A 212 -10.81 39.79 -1.22
CA GLY A 212 -11.66 41.00 -1.16
C GLY A 212 -11.72 41.59 0.26
N LYS A 213 -12.48 42.65 0.40
CA LYS A 213 -12.83 43.22 1.70
C LYS A 213 -14.27 42.82 2.02
N SER A 214 -14.52 42.46 3.28
CA SER A 214 -15.88 42.25 3.75
C SER A 214 -16.67 43.56 3.59
N ALA A 215 -17.80 43.51 2.94
CA ALA A 215 -18.70 44.63 2.72
C ALA A 215 -20.16 44.14 2.84
N HIS A 216 -21.02 45.04 3.21
CA HIS A 216 -22.46 44.83 3.25
C HIS A 216 -23.07 45.30 1.93
#